data_e7dbccabbf6e72037e5ab2bf3e57f071
#
_entry.id   e7dbccabbf6e72037e5ab2bf3e57f071
#
_cell.length_a   1.000
_cell.length_b   1.000
_cell.length_c   1.000
_cell.angle_alpha   90.00
_cell.angle_beta   90.00
_cell.angle_gamma   90.00
#
_symmetry.space_group_name_H-M   'P 1'
#
loop_
_entity.id
_entity.type
_entity.pdbx_description
1 polymer ?
#
loop_
_entity_poly.entity_id
_entity_poly.type
_entity_poly.pdbx_seq_one_letter_code
_entity_poly.pdbx_strand_id
1 'polypeptide(L)'
;MPTRPGVDPGSRMNKRDLVIVTVMTLVYLAIALINLGSLEAPQTGWEPDRINESFVVDFGREVEIDRIFLFGGLGHAWGCFGTLEIMAWDGDEFVPYTFIDMKSIFRWLYTTDSVKTSKLLVRNTYLRAEKEEDRRYFKAEYREMAFFSGNELIRDFTVTDINSSQDVSLLFDEQDLVPDRPSFYYGTYFDEIYFPRTALEQIEKRSIIYENTHPPLGKTLLGIGIRVFGMNPFGWRIMGTLFGALMLPLMYLLGKRMFRDTFWAFFCTYLLMFDFMHFVQTRLATIDSYTAFFVMGTYLFMLDYYGAWAFERGFARSLVPLLLSGIFLGLGGATKWVALYSAFGLAVLFFASRVQEYIEYRRRLDAAIAQKKESPDSRGKLLRAYVLKYFVLTCLFCVLFFIIIPATIYTLSYLPIQDRNDGRNLVEEVIASIKHMYEYHKGVTEPHPYSSHWYEWPLMLRPMYYYSGPLMPEGMGSSIACLGNPLVWWTGFAAFLSMIWLLVTGRIKRILGPEESRRGWVPLVGYLSLYLPWVVAPRKLTFIYHYFSCVPFLILMIAAVMRYMEGIKLIGRRASYILMLSVLVLFILYYPVLSGLVAPRWYLNVLRILPRWDW
;
A
#
# COMPACT_ATOMS: atom_id res chain seq x y z
N MET A 1 -24.64 -20.73 -37.46
CA MET A 1 -23.81 -20.30 -36.35
C MET A 1 -24.05 -21.23 -35.17
N PRO A 2 -23.04 -21.89 -34.59
CA PRO A 2 -23.23 -22.77 -33.45
C PRO A 2 -23.72 -21.99 -32.25
N THR A 3 -24.63 -22.62 -31.54
CA THR A 3 -25.31 -22.19 -30.32
C THR A 3 -24.37 -21.58 -29.27
N ARG A 4 -24.84 -20.50 -28.63
CA ARG A 4 -24.20 -19.79 -27.52
C ARG A 4 -23.57 -20.75 -26.52
N PRO A 5 -22.24 -20.78 -26.37
CA PRO A 5 -21.66 -21.34 -25.16
C PRO A 5 -21.94 -20.34 -24.03
N GLY A 6 -22.72 -20.77 -23.06
CA GLY A 6 -22.84 -20.04 -21.81
C GLY A 6 -21.45 -19.81 -21.21
N VAL A 7 -21.31 -18.79 -20.36
CA VAL A 7 -20.12 -18.62 -19.52
C VAL A 7 -19.81 -19.98 -18.88
N ASP A 8 -18.61 -20.47 -19.11
CA ASP A 8 -18.16 -21.78 -18.62
C ASP A 8 -18.49 -21.93 -17.12
N PRO A 9 -19.27 -22.95 -16.73
CA PRO A 9 -19.68 -23.16 -15.34
C PRO A 9 -18.51 -23.18 -14.35
N GLY A 10 -17.35 -23.72 -14.75
CA GLY A 10 -16.16 -23.81 -13.92
C GLY A 10 -15.52 -22.45 -13.53
N SER A 11 -15.79 -21.39 -14.30
CA SER A 11 -15.27 -20.04 -14.00
C SER A 11 -16.18 -19.23 -13.06
N ARG A 12 -17.41 -19.69 -12.78
CA ARG A 12 -18.35 -19.01 -11.88
C ARG A 12 -18.09 -19.40 -10.43
N MET A 13 -18.31 -18.45 -9.54
CA MET A 13 -18.37 -18.72 -8.10
C MET A 13 -19.61 -19.55 -7.76
N ASN A 14 -19.42 -20.62 -7.04
CA ASN A 14 -20.51 -21.40 -6.45
C ASN A 14 -20.64 -21.08 -4.95
N LYS A 15 -21.65 -21.64 -4.27
CA LYS A 15 -21.87 -21.41 -2.83
C LYS A 15 -20.69 -21.78 -1.96
N ARG A 16 -19.97 -22.86 -2.30
CA ARG A 16 -18.76 -23.29 -1.59
C ARG A 16 -17.63 -22.28 -1.75
N ASP A 17 -17.43 -21.76 -2.97
CA ASP A 17 -16.43 -20.72 -3.24
C ASP A 17 -16.71 -19.46 -2.40
N LEU A 18 -17.98 -19.02 -2.31
CA LEU A 18 -18.37 -17.87 -1.50
C LEU A 18 -18.08 -18.07 -0.01
N VAL A 19 -18.42 -19.24 0.54
CA VAL A 19 -18.13 -19.55 1.95
C VAL A 19 -16.63 -19.52 2.20
N ILE A 20 -15.82 -20.18 1.36
CA ILE A 20 -14.37 -20.23 1.50
C ILE A 20 -13.78 -18.81 1.50
N VAL A 21 -14.09 -18.01 0.49
CA VAL A 21 -13.48 -16.68 0.38
C VAL A 21 -13.94 -15.75 1.49
N THR A 22 -15.21 -15.84 1.92
CA THR A 22 -15.71 -15.05 3.04
C THR A 22 -14.98 -15.41 4.33
N VAL A 23 -14.86 -16.71 4.64
CA VAL A 23 -14.12 -17.15 5.85
C VAL A 23 -12.68 -16.68 5.81
N MET A 24 -11.97 -16.86 4.68
CA MET A 24 -10.59 -16.39 4.54
C MET A 24 -10.45 -14.89 4.75
N THR A 25 -11.36 -14.10 4.16
CA THR A 25 -11.35 -12.64 4.30
C THR A 25 -11.59 -12.21 5.74
N LEU A 26 -12.56 -12.82 6.44
CA LEU A 26 -12.86 -12.52 7.84
C LEU A 26 -11.71 -12.92 8.77
N VAL A 27 -11.10 -14.10 8.55
CA VAL A 27 -9.93 -14.55 9.33
C VAL A 27 -8.75 -13.62 9.12
N TYR A 28 -8.47 -13.23 7.88
CA TYR A 28 -7.41 -12.25 7.59
C TYR A 28 -7.69 -10.92 8.29
N LEU A 29 -8.91 -10.39 8.16
CA LEU A 29 -9.28 -9.13 8.78
C LEU A 29 -9.12 -9.19 10.29
N ALA A 30 -9.56 -10.28 10.93
CA ALA A 30 -9.36 -10.47 12.37
C ALA A 30 -7.88 -10.43 12.77
N ILE A 31 -7.00 -11.14 12.03
CA ILE A 31 -5.55 -11.13 12.27
C ILE A 31 -4.95 -9.74 12.01
N ALA A 32 -5.36 -9.07 10.93
CA ALA A 32 -4.81 -7.79 10.53
C ALA A 32 -5.25 -6.63 11.44
N LEU A 33 -6.37 -6.75 12.14
CA LEU A 33 -6.85 -5.76 13.12
C LEU A 33 -6.14 -5.88 14.47
N ILE A 34 -5.52 -7.02 14.79
CA ILE A 34 -4.78 -7.18 16.04
C ILE A 34 -3.63 -6.17 16.06
N ASN A 35 -3.61 -5.32 17.09
CA ASN A 35 -2.55 -4.33 17.30
C ASN A 35 -2.36 -3.38 16.10
N LEU A 36 -3.44 -2.98 15.43
CA LEU A 36 -3.39 -2.09 14.28
C LEU A 36 -3.02 -0.66 14.67
N GLY A 37 -3.54 -0.18 15.79
CA GLY A 37 -3.30 1.15 16.33
C GLY A 37 -4.33 1.56 17.35
N SER A 38 -4.03 2.57 18.17
CA SER A 38 -4.96 3.16 19.12
C SER A 38 -6.14 3.82 18.41
N LEU A 39 -7.33 3.74 18.99
CA LEU A 39 -8.53 4.48 18.57
C LEU A 39 -8.54 5.93 19.10
N GLU A 40 -7.58 6.27 19.93
CA GLU A 40 -7.43 7.56 20.56
C GLU A 40 -6.01 8.10 20.34
N ALA A 41 -5.90 9.42 20.27
CA ALA A 41 -4.65 10.16 20.23
C ALA A 41 -4.93 11.59 20.71
N PRO A 42 -3.97 12.32 21.30
CA PRO A 42 -4.14 13.70 21.69
C PRO A 42 -4.63 14.59 20.53
N GLN A 43 -5.67 15.39 20.77
CA GLN A 43 -6.32 16.23 19.75
C GLN A 43 -6.16 17.73 20.03
N THR A 44 -6.06 18.12 21.31
CA THR A 44 -5.84 19.49 21.76
C THR A 44 -4.34 19.78 21.89
N GLY A 45 -3.96 21.04 22.07
CA GLY A 45 -2.55 21.36 22.27
C GLY A 45 -2.22 22.83 22.21
N TRP A 46 -0.96 23.13 22.42
CA TRP A 46 -0.36 24.45 22.40
C TRP A 46 0.35 24.71 21.06
N GLU A 47 0.04 25.86 20.45
CA GLU A 47 0.58 26.29 19.16
C GLU A 47 1.21 27.68 19.31
N PRO A 48 2.47 27.79 19.79
CA PRO A 48 3.11 29.09 20.00
C PRO A 48 3.23 29.88 18.71
N ASP A 49 2.93 31.16 18.79
CA ASP A 49 3.02 32.09 17.66
C ASP A 49 4.40 32.74 17.53
N ARG A 50 5.18 32.77 18.62
CA ARG A 50 6.47 33.48 18.68
C ARG A 50 7.52 32.63 19.41
N ILE A 51 8.78 32.91 19.08
CA ILE A 51 9.92 32.41 19.85
C ILE A 51 9.90 33.02 21.25
N ASN A 52 10.38 32.28 22.24
CA ASN A 52 10.45 32.62 23.66
C ASN A 52 9.08 32.68 24.39
N GLU A 53 8.02 32.20 23.79
CA GLU A 53 6.82 31.89 24.59
C GLU A 53 7.15 30.77 25.58
N SER A 54 6.71 30.93 26.84
CA SER A 54 7.15 30.09 27.94
C SER A 54 6.10 29.98 29.04
N PHE A 55 6.18 28.90 29.79
CA PHE A 55 5.36 28.61 30.96
C PHE A 55 6.17 27.84 32.02
N VAL A 56 5.70 27.86 33.26
CA VAL A 56 6.29 27.10 34.38
C VAL A 56 5.35 25.97 34.77
N VAL A 57 5.92 24.78 34.92
CA VAL A 57 5.31 23.64 35.58
C VAL A 57 5.83 23.57 37.00
N ASP A 58 4.96 23.67 38.02
CA ASP A 58 5.30 23.62 39.45
C ASP A 58 4.74 22.35 40.06
N PHE A 59 5.60 21.48 40.54
CA PHE A 59 5.22 20.20 41.19
C PHE A 59 4.89 20.37 42.67
N GLY A 60 5.05 21.58 43.25
CA GLY A 60 4.78 21.85 44.67
C GLY A 60 5.74 21.14 45.64
N ARG A 61 6.59 20.27 45.16
CA ARG A 61 7.60 19.50 45.88
C ARG A 61 8.75 19.11 44.97
N GLU A 62 9.87 18.74 45.53
CA GLU A 62 10.98 18.18 44.76
C GLU A 62 10.59 16.79 44.24
N VAL A 63 10.70 16.57 42.92
CA VAL A 63 10.42 15.32 42.22
C VAL A 63 11.64 14.93 41.37
N GLU A 64 11.86 13.65 41.20
CA GLU A 64 12.82 13.12 40.23
C GLU A 64 12.09 12.85 38.93
N ILE A 65 12.50 13.51 37.83
CA ILE A 65 11.95 13.33 36.50
C ILE A 65 13.02 12.63 35.67
N ASP A 66 12.72 11.46 35.13
CA ASP A 66 13.65 10.66 34.35
C ASP A 66 13.24 10.52 32.86
N ARG A 67 12.03 10.88 32.54
CA ARG A 67 11.51 10.90 31.16
C ARG A 67 10.48 12.01 30.99
N ILE A 68 10.57 12.65 29.82
CA ILE A 68 9.53 13.58 29.37
C ILE A 68 9.05 13.10 28.02
N PHE A 69 7.73 12.96 27.86
CA PHE A 69 7.10 12.66 26.58
C PHE A 69 6.40 13.89 26.04
N LEU A 70 6.40 14.01 24.71
CA LEU A 70 5.73 15.10 24.00
C LEU A 70 5.08 14.54 22.73
N PHE A 71 3.77 14.64 22.59
CA PHE A 71 3.07 14.27 21.37
C PHE A 71 3.07 15.46 20.40
N GLY A 72 3.68 15.26 19.24
CA GLY A 72 3.66 16.26 18.17
C GLY A 72 2.39 16.15 17.34
N GLY A 73 1.71 17.28 17.12
CA GLY A 73 0.61 17.37 16.19
C GLY A 73 1.07 17.60 14.74
N LEU A 74 0.33 18.44 14.02
CA LEU A 74 0.66 18.82 12.66
C LEU A 74 1.90 19.75 12.67
N GLY A 75 2.76 19.59 11.68
CA GLY A 75 3.98 20.36 11.56
C GLY A 75 4.70 20.03 10.25
N HIS A 76 5.97 20.31 10.13
CA HIS A 76 6.76 19.95 8.97
C HIS A 76 7.27 18.49 9.12
N ALA A 77 7.11 17.65 8.10
CA ALA A 77 7.47 16.24 8.18
C ALA A 77 9.00 15.98 8.15
N TRP A 78 9.78 16.92 7.63
CA TRP A 78 11.23 16.82 7.53
C TRP A 78 11.94 17.93 8.29
N GLY A 79 12.93 17.55 9.06
CA GLY A 79 13.72 18.48 9.89
C GLY A 79 12.96 18.89 11.16
N CYS A 80 13.61 19.75 11.95
CA CYS A 80 13.01 20.34 13.14
C CYS A 80 12.05 21.46 12.74
N PHE A 81 10.84 21.50 13.32
CA PHE A 81 9.88 22.55 13.08
C PHE A 81 9.53 23.36 14.34
N GLY A 82 10.02 22.91 15.48
CA GLY A 82 9.96 23.61 16.76
C GLY A 82 10.90 22.94 17.76
N THR A 83 11.41 23.69 18.71
CA THR A 83 12.24 23.19 19.80
C THR A 83 11.75 23.74 21.12
N LEU A 84 11.44 22.84 22.06
CA LEU A 84 11.19 23.18 23.45
C LEU A 84 12.48 23.01 24.24
N GLU A 85 12.98 24.10 24.81
CA GLU A 85 14.00 24.09 25.84
C GLU A 85 13.33 23.92 27.19
N ILE A 86 13.86 23.03 28.01
CA ILE A 86 13.35 22.73 29.34
C ILE A 86 14.47 23.03 30.33
N MET A 87 14.19 23.93 31.29
CA MET A 87 15.09 24.34 32.34
C MET A 87 14.54 23.89 33.68
N ALA A 88 15.39 23.44 34.55
CA ALA A 88 15.04 22.96 35.89
C ALA A 88 15.37 23.99 36.96
N TRP A 89 14.55 24.12 37.99
CA TRP A 89 14.81 24.95 39.17
C TRP A 89 15.81 24.28 40.08
N ASP A 90 16.92 24.93 40.38
CA ASP A 90 17.98 24.41 41.27
C ASP A 90 17.86 24.87 42.73
N GLY A 91 16.88 25.69 43.04
CA GLY A 91 16.63 26.32 44.35
C GLY A 91 16.75 27.83 44.31
N ASP A 92 17.56 28.38 43.38
CA ASP A 92 17.82 29.82 43.24
C ASP A 92 17.42 30.34 41.86
N GLU A 93 17.73 29.60 40.79
CA GLU A 93 17.45 30.00 39.39
C GLU A 93 17.08 28.81 38.50
N PHE A 94 16.58 29.10 37.29
CA PHE A 94 16.34 28.06 36.28
C PHE A 94 17.62 27.79 35.49
N VAL A 95 18.11 26.56 35.57
CA VAL A 95 19.29 26.08 34.85
C VAL A 95 18.91 25.18 33.67
N PRO A 96 19.68 25.18 32.58
CA PRO A 96 19.41 24.30 31.43
C PRO A 96 19.36 22.83 31.85
N TYR A 97 18.34 22.12 31.41
CA TYR A 97 18.16 20.71 31.69
C TYR A 97 18.20 19.87 30.41
N THR A 98 17.23 20.05 29.52
CA THR A 98 17.14 19.30 28.27
C THR A 98 16.37 20.09 27.22
N PHE A 99 16.27 19.54 26.04
CA PHE A 99 15.42 20.07 24.98
C PHE A 99 14.73 18.97 24.20
N ILE A 100 13.57 19.26 23.60
CA ILE A 100 12.86 18.34 22.70
C ILE A 100 12.67 19.02 21.35
N ASP A 101 13.33 18.46 20.34
CA ASP A 101 13.17 18.86 18.95
C ASP A 101 11.95 18.16 18.34
N MET A 102 11.03 18.93 17.79
CA MET A 102 9.89 18.43 17.02
C MET A 102 10.33 18.00 15.62
N LYS A 103 10.81 16.75 15.52
CA LYS A 103 11.31 16.13 14.26
C LYS A 103 10.30 15.18 13.61
N SER A 104 9.12 15.02 14.20
CA SER A 104 8.08 14.13 13.69
C SER A 104 6.69 14.65 14.06
N ILE A 105 5.67 14.17 13.36
CA ILE A 105 4.26 14.57 13.51
C ILE A 105 3.42 13.38 13.94
N PHE A 106 2.36 13.62 14.73
CA PHE A 106 1.44 12.59 15.25
C PHE A 106 2.16 11.41 15.88
N ARG A 107 3.19 11.71 16.71
CA ARG A 107 4.04 10.73 17.34
C ARG A 107 4.53 11.25 18.69
N TRP A 108 4.69 10.33 19.65
CA TRP A 108 5.33 10.60 20.91
C TRP A 108 6.86 10.73 20.73
N LEU A 109 7.37 11.90 21.01
CA LEU A 109 8.80 12.21 21.18
C LEU A 109 9.14 12.07 22.66
N TYR A 110 10.42 11.88 22.98
CA TYR A 110 10.83 11.68 24.36
C TYR A 110 12.27 12.11 24.62
N THR A 111 12.57 12.45 25.87
CA THR A 111 13.90 12.53 26.42
C THR A 111 14.01 11.62 27.63
N THR A 112 15.22 11.15 27.92
CA THR A 112 15.55 10.26 29.04
C THR A 112 16.60 10.85 29.97
N ASP A 113 16.81 12.16 29.87
CA ASP A 113 17.65 12.89 30.80
C ASP A 113 16.96 12.93 32.17
N SER A 114 17.71 12.73 33.26
CA SER A 114 17.17 12.74 34.61
C SER A 114 17.52 14.03 35.33
N VAL A 115 16.53 14.57 36.05
CA VAL A 115 16.71 15.76 36.89
C VAL A 115 15.85 15.66 38.16
N LYS A 116 16.34 16.25 39.25
CA LYS A 116 15.62 16.39 40.50
C LYS A 116 15.32 17.86 40.72
N THR A 117 14.02 18.22 40.74
CA THR A 117 13.60 19.62 40.76
C THR A 117 12.18 19.77 41.30
N SER A 118 11.80 20.96 41.74
CA SER A 118 10.43 21.30 42.10
C SER A 118 9.67 22.02 40.96
N LYS A 119 10.39 22.60 39.97
CA LYS A 119 9.78 23.35 38.88
C LYS A 119 10.54 23.17 37.58
N LEU A 120 9.80 23.18 36.47
CA LEU A 120 10.36 23.27 35.13
C LEU A 120 9.88 24.54 34.43
N LEU A 121 10.80 25.27 33.79
CA LEU A 121 10.48 26.30 32.82
C LEU A 121 10.55 25.69 31.43
N VAL A 122 9.46 25.70 30.69
CA VAL A 122 9.39 25.25 29.30
C VAL A 122 9.32 26.46 28.39
N ARG A 123 10.22 26.57 27.46
CA ARG A 123 10.35 27.69 26.54
C ARG A 123 10.47 27.21 25.08
N ASN A 124 9.69 27.79 24.22
CA ASN A 124 9.81 27.56 22.79
C ASN A 124 10.95 28.42 22.22
N THR A 125 12.06 27.80 21.85
CA THR A 125 13.29 28.49 21.41
C THR A 125 13.47 28.55 19.90
N TYR A 126 12.74 27.69 19.17
CA TYR A 126 12.79 27.67 17.72
C TYR A 126 11.42 27.40 17.11
N LEU A 127 11.08 28.16 16.08
CA LEU A 127 9.91 27.94 15.20
C LEU A 127 10.36 28.09 13.76
N ARG A 128 10.15 27.07 12.94
CA ARG A 128 10.46 27.12 11.50
C ARG A 128 9.64 28.18 10.77
N ALA A 129 8.45 28.47 11.26
CA ALA A 129 7.50 29.43 10.71
C ALA A 129 7.45 30.74 11.53
N GLU A 130 8.59 31.35 11.77
CA GLU A 130 8.66 32.62 12.48
C GLU A 130 7.97 33.77 11.71
N LYS A 131 8.05 33.74 10.37
CA LYS A 131 7.38 34.70 9.52
C LYS A 131 5.92 34.34 9.30
N GLU A 132 5.03 35.33 9.33
CA GLU A 132 3.58 35.13 9.18
C GLU A 132 3.19 34.48 7.84
N GLU A 133 3.92 34.76 6.77
CA GLU A 133 3.78 34.12 5.46
C GLU A 133 4.10 32.62 5.49
N ASP A 134 5.03 32.18 6.36
CA ASP A 134 5.45 30.79 6.52
C ASP A 134 4.53 30.01 7.47
N ARG A 135 3.79 30.68 8.37
CA ARG A 135 2.88 30.04 9.34
C ARG A 135 1.76 29.23 8.69
N ARG A 136 1.35 29.62 7.50
CA ARG A 136 0.40 28.82 6.70
C ARG A 136 0.90 27.41 6.42
N TYR A 137 2.22 27.20 6.47
CA TYR A 137 2.89 26.01 5.96
C TYR A 137 3.54 25.15 7.05
N PHE A 138 4.07 25.76 8.10
CA PHE A 138 5.00 25.13 9.04
C PHE A 138 4.71 25.51 10.50
N LYS A 139 3.46 25.42 10.92
CA LYS A 139 3.08 25.68 12.32
C LYS A 139 3.56 24.53 13.21
N ALA A 140 4.21 24.82 14.34
CA ALA A 140 4.50 23.86 15.37
C ALA A 140 3.26 23.67 16.25
N GLU A 141 2.82 22.43 16.43
CA GLU A 141 1.68 22.05 17.25
C GLU A 141 2.16 21.01 18.26
N TYR A 142 2.24 21.41 19.53
CA TYR A 142 2.59 20.55 20.68
C TYR A 142 1.27 20.12 21.32
N ARG A 143 0.92 18.82 21.27
CA ARG A 143 -0.43 18.40 21.70
C ARG A 143 -0.49 17.95 23.14
N GLU A 144 0.39 17.09 23.58
CA GLU A 144 0.34 16.56 24.94
C GLU A 144 1.74 16.37 25.48
N MET A 145 2.03 16.86 26.70
CA MET A 145 3.30 16.70 27.40
C MET A 145 3.11 15.94 28.71
N ALA A 146 4.03 15.04 29.02
CA ALA A 146 3.95 14.22 30.23
C ALA A 146 5.32 14.02 30.87
N PHE A 147 5.33 13.92 32.20
CA PHE A 147 6.51 13.76 33.04
C PHE A 147 6.46 12.43 33.79
N PHE A 148 7.56 11.70 33.82
CA PHE A 148 7.65 10.41 34.50
C PHE A 148 8.75 10.41 35.57
N SER A 149 8.45 9.69 36.67
CA SER A 149 9.42 9.27 37.69
C SER A 149 9.44 7.75 37.74
N GLY A 150 10.47 7.10 37.30
CA GLY A 150 10.47 5.65 37.09
C GLY A 150 9.41 5.22 36.08
N ASN A 151 8.46 4.40 36.55
CA ASN A 151 7.33 3.97 35.71
C ASN A 151 6.02 4.73 36.01
N GLU A 152 6.06 5.73 36.88
CA GLU A 152 4.88 6.48 37.32
C GLU A 152 4.75 7.79 36.57
N LEU A 153 3.56 8.06 36.02
CA LEU A 153 3.19 9.33 35.43
C LEU A 153 2.93 10.35 36.54
N ILE A 154 3.66 11.47 36.51
CA ILE A 154 3.47 12.58 37.45
C ILE A 154 2.28 13.40 36.98
N ARG A 155 1.19 13.44 37.78
CA ARG A 155 -0.03 14.19 37.46
C ARG A 155 -0.26 15.40 38.36
N ASP A 156 0.40 15.43 39.53
CA ASP A 156 0.23 16.50 40.52
C ASP A 156 1.19 17.64 40.22
N PHE A 157 0.76 18.60 39.42
CA PHE A 157 1.48 19.83 39.14
C PHE A 157 0.49 20.95 38.78
N THR A 158 0.97 22.18 38.81
CA THR A 158 0.25 23.35 38.34
C THR A 158 1.04 24.00 37.19
N VAL A 159 0.32 24.55 36.24
CA VAL A 159 0.93 25.24 35.08
C VAL A 159 0.65 26.73 35.20
N THR A 160 1.71 27.54 35.11
CA THR A 160 1.60 29.01 35.13
C THR A 160 2.14 29.55 33.82
N ASP A 161 1.27 30.17 33.04
CA ASP A 161 1.65 30.89 31.82
C ASP A 161 2.47 32.14 32.17
N ILE A 162 3.56 32.37 31.43
CA ILE A 162 4.39 33.56 31.56
C ILE A 162 4.02 34.57 30.48
N ASN A 163 4.03 34.16 29.21
CA ASN A 163 3.87 35.07 28.08
C ASN A 163 3.34 34.39 26.81
N SER A 164 2.64 33.29 26.96
CA SER A 164 2.06 32.56 25.83
C SER A 164 0.95 33.35 25.15
N SER A 165 0.86 33.20 23.84
CA SER A 165 -0.24 33.73 23.03
C SER A 165 -1.52 32.88 23.09
N GLN A 166 -1.40 31.64 23.60
CA GLN A 166 -2.48 30.66 23.66
C GLN A 166 -2.49 29.92 25.00
N ASP A 167 -3.58 29.20 25.29
CA ASP A 167 -3.74 28.44 26.52
C ASP A 167 -2.79 27.23 26.56
N VAL A 168 -1.81 27.30 27.45
CA VAL A 168 -0.82 26.24 27.66
C VAL A 168 -1.39 25.02 28.42
N SER A 169 -2.55 25.16 29.07
CA SER A 169 -3.19 24.04 29.79
C SER A 169 -3.63 22.93 28.85
N LEU A 170 -3.88 23.24 27.57
CA LEU A 170 -4.18 22.27 26.51
C LEU A 170 -3.03 21.32 26.18
N LEU A 171 -1.85 21.54 26.77
CA LEU A 171 -0.69 20.64 26.64
C LEU A 171 -0.72 19.52 27.68
N PHE A 172 -1.71 19.54 28.61
CA PHE A 172 -1.79 18.65 29.75
C PHE A 172 -3.21 18.14 30.05
N ASP A 173 -4.16 18.34 29.13
CA ASP A 173 -5.58 18.02 29.36
C ASP A 173 -5.99 16.61 28.94
N GLU A 174 -5.10 15.89 28.22
CA GLU A 174 -5.33 14.54 27.75
C GLU A 174 -4.37 13.50 28.36
N GLN A 175 -3.96 13.69 29.64
CA GLN A 175 -2.98 12.86 30.35
C GLN A 175 -3.33 11.36 30.43
N ASP A 176 -4.60 11.00 30.26
CA ASP A 176 -5.05 9.59 30.21
C ASP A 176 -4.67 8.89 28.90
N LEU A 177 -4.28 9.63 27.85
CA LEU A 177 -3.82 9.11 26.58
C LEU A 177 -2.30 8.89 26.53
N VAL A 178 -1.58 9.26 27.60
CA VAL A 178 -0.12 9.11 27.67
C VAL A 178 0.24 7.63 27.82
N PRO A 179 1.00 7.04 26.89
CA PRO A 179 1.37 5.63 26.98
C PRO A 179 2.55 5.41 27.94
N ASP A 180 2.68 4.22 28.49
CA ASP A 180 3.87 3.84 29.29
C ASP A 180 5.18 3.98 28.48
N ARG A 181 5.10 3.86 27.16
CA ARG A 181 6.21 4.05 26.22
C ARG A 181 5.73 4.41 24.80
N PRO A 182 6.46 5.24 24.09
CA PRO A 182 6.20 5.53 22.68
C PRO A 182 6.23 4.25 21.83
N SER A 183 5.25 4.08 20.95
CA SER A 183 5.23 2.96 20.00
C SER A 183 4.46 3.30 18.74
N PHE A 184 4.61 2.45 17.69
CA PHE A 184 3.81 2.58 16.48
C PHE A 184 2.29 2.51 16.77
N TYR A 185 1.89 1.83 17.85
CA TYR A 185 0.50 1.70 18.23
C TYR A 185 -0.14 3.05 18.58
N TYR A 186 0.64 3.98 19.14
CA TYR A 186 0.21 5.30 19.59
C TYR A 186 0.65 6.46 18.68
N GLY A 187 1.19 6.18 17.50
CA GLY A 187 1.64 7.26 16.62
C GLY A 187 2.06 6.78 15.24
N THR A 188 2.54 7.72 14.43
CA THR A 188 3.04 7.47 13.08
C THR A 188 4.37 6.73 13.08
N TYR A 189 4.63 5.96 12.05
CA TYR A 189 5.94 5.40 11.76
C TYR A 189 6.16 5.36 10.24
N PHE A 190 7.40 5.32 9.81
CA PHE A 190 7.80 5.31 8.40
C PHE A 190 7.09 6.43 7.60
N ASP A 191 6.53 6.11 6.43
CA ASP A 191 5.87 7.06 5.52
C ASP A 191 4.50 7.56 6.01
N GLU A 192 4.02 7.12 7.17
CA GLU A 192 2.79 7.65 7.77
C GLU A 192 2.87 9.12 8.13
N ILE A 193 4.08 9.68 8.22
CA ILE A 193 4.28 11.12 8.38
C ILE A 193 3.82 11.95 7.18
N TYR A 194 3.55 11.32 6.02
CA TYR A 194 3.14 11.98 4.77
C TYR A 194 1.66 11.82 4.47
N PHE A 195 1.20 10.57 4.37
CA PHE A 195 -0.12 10.27 3.80
C PHE A 195 -1.29 10.58 4.74
N PRO A 196 -1.29 10.19 6.02
CA PRO A 196 -2.30 10.61 7.00
C PRO A 196 -2.38 12.14 7.16
N ARG A 197 -1.23 12.81 7.26
CA ARG A 197 -1.15 14.26 7.29
C ARG A 197 -1.88 14.88 6.10
N THR A 198 -1.52 14.44 4.89
CA THR A 198 -2.10 14.98 3.68
C THR A 198 -3.58 14.66 3.53
N ALA A 199 -4.02 13.51 4.03
CA ALA A 199 -5.44 13.20 4.11
C ALA A 199 -6.19 14.14 5.05
N LEU A 200 -5.60 14.49 6.21
CA LEU A 200 -6.15 15.50 7.13
C LEU A 200 -6.19 16.88 6.46
N GLU A 201 -5.11 17.30 5.80
CA GLU A 201 -5.04 18.56 5.05
C GLU A 201 -6.12 18.66 3.97
N GLN A 202 -6.45 17.54 3.30
CA GLN A 202 -7.57 17.46 2.35
C GLN A 202 -8.94 17.58 3.04
N ILE A 203 -9.10 16.93 4.20
CA ILE A 203 -10.35 16.96 4.99
C ILE A 203 -10.65 18.39 5.47
N GLU A 204 -9.62 19.06 5.98
CA GLU A 204 -9.70 20.43 6.52
C GLU A 204 -9.63 21.52 5.45
N LYS A 205 -9.51 21.13 4.17
CA LYS A 205 -9.37 22.05 3.03
C LYS A 205 -8.24 23.06 3.22
N ARG A 206 -7.10 22.61 3.76
CA ARG A 206 -5.94 23.49 3.96
C ARG A 206 -5.39 23.99 2.64
N SER A 207 -4.91 25.22 2.61
CA SER A 207 -4.40 25.88 1.39
C SER A 207 -3.17 25.17 0.80
N ILE A 208 -2.43 24.43 1.61
CA ILE A 208 -1.26 23.65 1.18
C ILE A 208 -1.42 22.19 1.57
N ILE A 209 -1.02 21.35 0.64
CA ILE A 209 -0.92 19.91 0.78
C ILE A 209 0.55 19.55 0.77
N TYR A 210 1.00 18.97 1.85
CA TYR A 210 2.41 18.64 2.03
C TYR A 210 2.89 17.55 1.06
N GLU A 211 2.19 16.41 1.02
CA GLU A 211 2.54 15.33 0.09
C GLU A 211 1.78 15.49 -1.23
N ASN A 212 2.44 16.12 -2.20
CA ASN A 212 1.95 16.37 -3.55
C ASN A 212 2.76 15.62 -4.64
N THR A 213 3.59 14.65 -4.22
CA THR A 213 4.45 13.86 -5.12
C THR A 213 3.76 12.60 -5.67
N HIS A 214 2.53 12.35 -5.25
CA HIS A 214 1.65 11.30 -5.75
C HIS A 214 0.23 11.84 -5.99
N PRO A 215 -0.55 11.25 -6.92
CA PRO A 215 -1.93 11.64 -7.16
C PRO A 215 -2.81 11.53 -5.91
N PRO A 216 -3.93 12.28 -5.82
CA PRO A 216 -4.65 12.45 -4.55
C PRO A 216 -5.55 11.29 -4.12
N LEU A 217 -6.02 10.41 -5.02
CA LEU A 217 -7.07 9.42 -4.71
C LEU A 217 -6.70 8.51 -3.53
N GLY A 218 -5.46 8.04 -3.45
CA GLY A 218 -5.04 7.15 -2.36
C GLY A 218 -5.14 7.83 -0.99
N LYS A 219 -4.81 9.12 -0.91
CA LYS A 219 -4.93 9.94 0.30
C LYS A 219 -6.38 10.24 0.65
N THR A 220 -7.21 10.48 -0.36
CA THR A 220 -8.67 10.64 -0.19
C THR A 220 -9.31 9.37 0.36
N LEU A 221 -8.91 8.18 -0.14
CA LEU A 221 -9.38 6.90 0.39
C LEU A 221 -8.95 6.68 1.84
N LEU A 222 -7.69 6.97 2.16
CA LEU A 222 -7.18 6.94 3.53
C LEU A 222 -7.98 7.89 4.44
N GLY A 223 -8.28 9.09 3.97
CA GLY A 223 -9.06 10.09 4.68
C GLY A 223 -10.49 9.65 5.06
N ILE A 224 -11.05 8.63 4.41
CA ILE A 224 -12.34 8.05 4.82
C ILE A 224 -12.22 7.44 6.21
N GLY A 225 -11.15 6.71 6.49
CA GLY A 225 -10.90 6.14 7.82
C GLY A 225 -10.71 7.20 8.89
N ILE A 226 -9.97 8.29 8.59
CA ILE A 226 -9.81 9.43 9.49
C ILE A 226 -11.15 10.12 9.78
N ARG A 227 -12.01 10.30 8.79
CA ARG A 227 -13.34 10.90 8.98
C ARG A 227 -14.27 10.05 9.85
N VAL A 228 -14.15 8.74 9.80
CA VAL A 228 -15.02 7.80 10.54
C VAL A 228 -14.52 7.56 11.96
N PHE A 229 -13.19 7.43 12.15
CA PHE A 229 -12.58 7.00 13.40
C PHE A 229 -11.75 8.10 14.08
N GLY A 230 -11.60 9.26 13.47
CA GLY A 230 -10.74 10.35 13.98
C GLY A 230 -9.31 10.27 13.50
N MET A 231 -8.54 11.35 13.78
CA MET A 231 -7.11 11.46 13.47
C MET A 231 -6.29 10.73 14.53
N ASN A 232 -6.28 9.40 14.45
CA ASN A 232 -5.58 8.48 15.35
C ASN A 232 -4.99 7.30 14.57
N PRO A 233 -4.08 6.50 15.17
CA PRO A 233 -3.41 5.38 14.49
C PRO A 233 -4.35 4.36 13.84
N PHE A 234 -5.45 4.01 14.47
CA PHE A 234 -6.45 3.13 13.89
C PHE A 234 -7.13 3.80 12.69
N GLY A 235 -7.57 5.05 12.84
CA GLY A 235 -8.29 5.80 11.82
C GLY A 235 -7.53 5.93 10.51
N TRP A 236 -6.23 6.22 10.56
CA TRP A 236 -5.46 6.33 9.32
C TRP A 236 -5.01 4.99 8.72
N ARG A 237 -5.00 3.85 9.48
CA ARG A 237 -4.58 2.53 8.97
C ARG A 237 -5.72 1.67 8.48
N ILE A 238 -6.93 1.83 9.01
CA ILE A 238 -8.05 0.91 8.78
C ILE A 238 -8.39 0.75 7.28
N MET A 239 -8.34 1.82 6.49
CA MET A 239 -8.67 1.73 5.06
C MET A 239 -7.67 0.88 4.28
N GLY A 240 -6.36 1.01 4.56
CA GLY A 240 -5.34 0.14 3.98
C GLY A 240 -5.60 -1.33 4.31
N THR A 241 -5.96 -1.62 5.57
CA THR A 241 -6.29 -2.96 6.06
C THR A 241 -7.54 -3.54 5.39
N LEU A 242 -8.59 -2.74 5.20
CA LEU A 242 -9.80 -3.15 4.48
C LEU A 242 -9.51 -3.46 3.01
N PHE A 243 -8.71 -2.65 2.33
CA PHE A 243 -8.28 -2.94 0.96
C PHE A 243 -7.43 -4.22 0.88
N GLY A 244 -6.55 -4.45 1.88
CA GLY A 244 -5.82 -5.71 2.02
C GLY A 244 -6.75 -6.92 2.15
N ALA A 245 -7.78 -6.83 2.99
CA ALA A 245 -8.79 -7.87 3.11
C ALA A 245 -9.56 -8.08 1.80
N LEU A 246 -9.91 -7.00 1.08
CA LEU A 246 -10.59 -7.06 -0.23
C LEU A 246 -9.70 -7.59 -1.37
N MET A 247 -8.37 -7.59 -1.22
CA MET A 247 -7.48 -8.28 -2.16
C MET A 247 -7.70 -9.80 -2.17
N LEU A 248 -8.15 -10.41 -1.06
CA LEU A 248 -8.37 -11.85 -1.00
C LEU A 248 -9.51 -12.32 -1.92
N PRO A 249 -10.72 -11.74 -1.93
CA PRO A 249 -11.72 -12.08 -2.91
C PRO A 249 -11.29 -11.78 -4.36
N LEU A 250 -10.52 -10.71 -4.61
CA LEU A 250 -9.94 -10.48 -5.94
C LEU A 250 -8.98 -11.59 -6.35
N MET A 251 -8.11 -12.02 -5.44
CA MET A 251 -7.16 -13.12 -5.70
C MET A 251 -7.88 -14.45 -5.94
N TYR A 252 -8.95 -14.70 -5.17
CA TYR A 252 -9.80 -15.88 -5.35
C TYR A 252 -10.44 -15.88 -6.74
N LEU A 253 -10.98 -14.74 -7.17
CA LEU A 253 -11.56 -14.57 -8.50
C LEU A 253 -10.51 -14.75 -9.60
N LEU A 254 -9.31 -14.17 -9.45
CA LEU A 254 -8.19 -14.36 -10.39
C LEU A 254 -7.84 -15.85 -10.52
N GLY A 255 -7.64 -16.55 -9.41
CA GLY A 255 -7.37 -17.98 -9.39
C GLY A 255 -8.52 -18.80 -10.00
N LYS A 256 -9.79 -18.47 -9.65
CA LYS A 256 -10.97 -19.17 -10.17
C LYS A 256 -11.14 -18.98 -11.69
N ARG A 257 -10.91 -17.77 -12.20
CA ARG A 257 -10.98 -17.46 -13.64
C ARG A 257 -9.83 -18.10 -14.41
N MET A 258 -8.64 -18.12 -13.81
CA MET A 258 -7.45 -18.70 -14.44
C MET A 258 -7.52 -20.22 -14.52
N PHE A 259 -7.82 -20.89 -13.41
CA PHE A 259 -7.73 -22.35 -13.28
C PHE A 259 -9.07 -23.09 -13.38
N ARG A 260 -10.20 -22.39 -13.25
CA ARG A 260 -11.57 -22.97 -13.22
C ARG A 260 -11.76 -24.04 -12.15
N ASP A 261 -11.01 -23.94 -11.07
CA ASP A 261 -10.89 -24.93 -10.00
C ASP A 261 -10.91 -24.24 -8.64
N THR A 262 -11.74 -24.75 -7.71
CA THR A 262 -11.91 -24.21 -6.36
C THR A 262 -10.64 -24.36 -5.52
N PHE A 263 -9.91 -25.50 -5.64
CA PHE A 263 -8.70 -25.69 -4.88
C PHE A 263 -7.60 -24.69 -5.28
N TRP A 264 -7.39 -24.50 -6.58
CA TRP A 264 -6.36 -23.55 -7.04
C TRP A 264 -6.72 -22.09 -6.76
N ALA A 265 -8.02 -21.75 -6.76
CA ALA A 265 -8.47 -20.43 -6.29
C ALA A 265 -8.18 -20.24 -4.80
N PHE A 266 -8.52 -21.23 -3.97
CA PHE A 266 -8.19 -21.27 -2.55
C PHE A 266 -6.67 -21.21 -2.31
N PHE A 267 -5.88 -22.01 -3.01
CA PHE A 267 -4.41 -22.03 -2.91
C PHE A 267 -3.80 -20.65 -3.16
N CYS A 268 -4.18 -19.99 -4.26
CA CYS A 268 -3.68 -18.65 -4.58
C CYS A 268 -4.03 -17.62 -3.49
N THR A 269 -5.27 -17.65 -3.01
CA THR A 269 -5.74 -16.75 -1.97
C THR A 269 -5.02 -17.00 -0.64
N TYR A 270 -4.76 -18.26 -0.32
CA TYR A 270 -4.05 -18.66 0.88
C TYR A 270 -2.59 -18.17 0.88
N LEU A 271 -1.88 -18.28 -0.25
CA LEU A 271 -0.52 -17.78 -0.36
C LEU A 271 -0.47 -16.25 -0.21
N LEU A 272 -1.44 -15.51 -0.76
CA LEU A 272 -1.54 -14.07 -0.58
C LEU A 272 -1.87 -13.70 0.86
N MET A 273 -2.80 -14.43 1.50
CA MET A 273 -3.24 -14.21 2.87
C MET A 273 -2.09 -14.25 3.88
N PHE A 274 -1.11 -15.15 3.66
CA PHE A 274 0.05 -15.35 4.53
C PHE A 274 1.37 -14.86 3.91
N ASP A 275 1.29 -14.02 2.87
CA ASP A 275 2.46 -13.27 2.39
C ASP A 275 2.77 -12.12 3.34
N PHE A 276 4.04 -11.98 3.71
CA PHE A 276 4.47 -10.99 4.70
C PHE A 276 4.30 -9.55 4.21
N MET A 277 4.64 -9.30 2.94
CA MET A 277 4.50 -7.95 2.36
C MET A 277 3.03 -7.55 2.27
N HIS A 278 2.15 -8.45 1.86
CA HIS A 278 0.71 -8.19 1.87
C HIS A 278 0.24 -7.79 3.28
N PHE A 279 0.63 -8.54 4.31
CA PHE A 279 0.24 -8.26 5.69
C PHE A 279 0.79 -6.93 6.21
N VAL A 280 2.09 -6.68 6.05
CA VAL A 280 2.75 -5.47 6.58
C VAL A 280 2.30 -4.22 5.83
N GLN A 281 2.27 -4.28 4.49
CA GLN A 281 1.97 -3.12 3.66
C GLN A 281 0.51 -2.66 3.78
N THR A 282 -0.41 -3.58 4.03
CA THR A 282 -1.83 -3.25 4.18
C THR A 282 -2.19 -2.76 5.59
N ARG A 283 -1.28 -2.88 6.56
CA ARG A 283 -1.42 -2.34 7.93
C ARG A 283 -0.69 -1.02 8.14
N LEU A 284 0.00 -0.53 7.15
CA LEU A 284 0.68 0.77 7.12
C LEU A 284 -0.18 1.77 6.34
N ALA A 285 -0.31 2.99 6.84
CA ALA A 285 -1.09 4.04 6.17
C ALA A 285 -0.30 4.66 5.00
N THR A 286 -0.12 3.87 3.95
CA THR A 286 0.46 4.27 2.66
C THR A 286 -0.52 4.00 1.52
N ILE A 287 -0.19 4.49 0.33
CA ILE A 287 -1.05 4.36 -0.86
C ILE A 287 -0.80 3.08 -1.67
N ASP A 288 0.20 2.27 -1.29
CA ASP A 288 0.60 1.07 -2.05
C ASP A 288 -0.46 -0.03 -2.02
N SER A 289 -1.18 -0.18 -0.91
CA SER A 289 -2.27 -1.15 -0.76
C SER A 289 -3.40 -0.91 -1.75
N TYR A 290 -3.85 0.34 -1.89
CA TYR A 290 -4.87 0.72 -2.87
C TYR A 290 -4.37 0.49 -4.30
N THR A 291 -3.11 0.84 -4.58
CA THR A 291 -2.47 0.64 -5.89
C THR A 291 -2.47 -0.84 -6.28
N ALA A 292 -2.02 -1.72 -5.41
CA ALA A 292 -1.98 -3.17 -5.66
C ALA A 292 -3.40 -3.75 -5.87
N PHE A 293 -4.38 -3.32 -5.07
CA PHE A 293 -5.79 -3.69 -5.24
C PHE A 293 -6.32 -3.31 -6.63
N PHE A 294 -6.09 -2.07 -7.08
CA PHE A 294 -6.56 -1.62 -8.39
C PHE A 294 -5.85 -2.33 -9.54
N VAL A 295 -4.56 -2.61 -9.41
CA VAL A 295 -3.80 -3.42 -10.38
C VAL A 295 -4.39 -4.83 -10.49
N MET A 296 -4.70 -5.48 -9.35
CA MET A 296 -5.35 -6.80 -9.36
C MET A 296 -6.70 -6.77 -10.06
N GLY A 297 -7.53 -5.74 -9.81
CA GLY A 297 -8.82 -5.54 -10.49
C GLY A 297 -8.65 -5.32 -11.99
N THR A 298 -7.68 -4.53 -12.40
CA THR A 298 -7.33 -4.29 -13.81
C THR A 298 -7.06 -5.59 -14.55
N TYR A 299 -6.21 -6.46 -13.98
CA TYR A 299 -5.87 -7.73 -14.60
C TYR A 299 -6.94 -8.82 -14.44
N LEU A 300 -7.79 -8.77 -13.41
CA LEU A 300 -8.95 -9.65 -13.31
C LEU A 300 -9.88 -9.49 -14.52
N PHE A 301 -10.22 -8.26 -14.86
CA PHE A 301 -11.10 -8.00 -15.99
C PHE A 301 -10.39 -8.20 -17.33
N MET A 302 -9.09 -7.94 -17.41
CA MET A 302 -8.31 -8.29 -18.59
C MET A 302 -8.23 -9.80 -18.81
N LEU A 303 -8.10 -10.60 -17.74
CA LEU A 303 -8.17 -12.06 -17.80
C LEU A 303 -9.54 -12.55 -18.30
N ASP A 304 -10.62 -11.91 -17.85
CA ASP A 304 -11.99 -12.21 -18.32
C ASP A 304 -12.16 -11.90 -19.82
N TYR A 305 -11.54 -10.83 -20.30
CA TYR A 305 -11.54 -10.49 -21.72
C TYR A 305 -10.69 -11.46 -22.54
N TYR A 306 -9.45 -11.67 -22.11
CA TYR A 306 -8.46 -12.51 -22.78
C TYR A 306 -8.88 -14.00 -22.77
N GLY A 307 -9.58 -14.45 -21.72
CA GLY A 307 -9.99 -15.84 -21.52
C GLY A 307 -11.15 -16.33 -22.41
N ALA A 308 -11.81 -15.45 -23.18
CA ALA A 308 -12.97 -15.81 -24.01
C ALA A 308 -12.87 -15.18 -25.40
N TRP A 309 -13.59 -15.76 -26.38
CA TRP A 309 -13.67 -15.21 -27.72
C TRP A 309 -14.81 -14.18 -27.82
N ALA A 310 -14.53 -12.96 -28.29
CA ALA A 310 -15.52 -11.89 -28.40
C ALA A 310 -16.65 -12.23 -29.38
N PHE A 311 -16.35 -12.94 -30.47
CA PHE A 311 -17.38 -13.36 -31.43
C PHE A 311 -18.36 -14.41 -30.87
N GLU A 312 -17.95 -15.17 -29.85
CA GLU A 312 -18.83 -16.10 -29.13
C GLU A 312 -19.68 -15.38 -28.07
N ARG A 313 -19.05 -14.46 -27.32
CA ARG A 313 -19.73 -13.65 -26.28
C ARG A 313 -20.73 -12.66 -26.85
N GLY A 314 -20.49 -12.20 -28.08
CA GLY A 314 -21.15 -11.05 -28.68
C GLY A 314 -20.46 -9.74 -28.35
N PHE A 315 -20.48 -8.79 -29.29
CA PHE A 315 -19.68 -7.57 -29.29
C PHE A 315 -19.88 -6.76 -27.99
N ALA A 316 -21.10 -6.35 -27.67
CA ALA A 316 -21.37 -5.49 -26.49
C ALA A 316 -20.93 -6.15 -25.18
N ARG A 317 -21.17 -7.45 -25.01
CA ARG A 317 -20.75 -8.18 -23.80
C ARG A 317 -19.25 -8.34 -23.70
N SER A 318 -18.52 -8.33 -24.81
CA SER A 318 -17.04 -8.39 -24.81
C SER A 318 -16.40 -7.07 -24.41
N LEU A 319 -17.10 -5.95 -24.52
CA LEU A 319 -16.61 -4.63 -24.13
C LEU A 319 -16.64 -4.41 -22.60
N VAL A 320 -17.57 -5.07 -21.88
CA VAL A 320 -17.72 -4.88 -20.43
C VAL A 320 -16.43 -5.16 -19.64
N PRO A 321 -15.73 -6.27 -19.84
CA PRO A 321 -14.45 -6.50 -19.15
C PRO A 321 -13.39 -5.43 -19.48
N LEU A 322 -13.34 -4.94 -20.72
CA LEU A 322 -12.39 -3.87 -21.10
C LEU A 322 -12.73 -2.56 -20.40
N LEU A 323 -14.00 -2.19 -20.34
CA LEU A 323 -14.46 -1.01 -19.60
C LEU A 323 -14.08 -1.10 -18.10
N LEU A 324 -14.35 -2.22 -17.45
CA LEU A 324 -14.02 -2.41 -16.03
C LEU A 324 -12.51 -2.40 -15.82
N SER A 325 -11.73 -3.05 -16.71
CA SER A 325 -10.26 -2.99 -16.67
C SER A 325 -9.75 -1.54 -16.77
N GLY A 326 -10.34 -0.73 -17.66
CA GLY A 326 -10.00 0.69 -17.81
C GLY A 326 -10.35 1.55 -16.60
N ILE A 327 -11.50 1.31 -15.96
CA ILE A 327 -11.89 1.99 -14.72
C ILE A 327 -10.88 1.68 -13.61
N PHE A 328 -10.53 0.40 -13.39
CA PHE A 328 -9.54 0.02 -12.38
C PHE A 328 -8.15 0.58 -12.69
N LEU A 329 -7.75 0.64 -13.97
CA LEU A 329 -6.51 1.30 -14.38
C LEU A 329 -6.52 2.80 -14.03
N GLY A 330 -7.64 3.48 -14.29
CA GLY A 330 -7.82 4.90 -13.95
C GLY A 330 -7.73 5.16 -12.44
N LEU A 331 -8.43 4.34 -11.63
CA LEU A 331 -8.37 4.41 -10.16
C LEU A 331 -6.96 4.14 -9.64
N GLY A 332 -6.27 3.13 -10.18
CA GLY A 332 -4.88 2.85 -9.83
C GLY A 332 -3.94 4.00 -10.20
N GLY A 333 -4.05 4.55 -11.40
CA GLY A 333 -3.25 5.68 -11.88
C GLY A 333 -3.50 6.95 -11.07
N ALA A 334 -4.75 7.20 -10.65
CA ALA A 334 -5.12 8.30 -9.77
C ALA A 334 -4.64 8.11 -8.30
N THR A 335 -4.15 6.91 -7.96
CA THR A 335 -3.55 6.58 -6.67
C THR A 335 -2.03 6.68 -6.72
N LYS A 336 -1.39 5.98 -7.66
CA LYS A 336 0.07 5.96 -7.84
C LYS A 336 0.43 5.59 -9.28
N TRP A 337 1.35 6.30 -9.89
CA TRP A 337 1.72 6.10 -11.30
C TRP A 337 2.24 4.71 -11.65
N VAL A 338 2.74 3.96 -10.68
CA VAL A 338 3.14 2.55 -10.88
C VAL A 338 2.00 1.71 -11.46
N ALA A 339 0.74 1.99 -11.12
CA ALA A 339 -0.40 1.29 -11.71
C ALA A 339 -0.51 1.49 -13.23
N LEU A 340 -0.08 2.65 -13.76
CA LEU A 340 -0.09 2.94 -15.20
C LEU A 340 0.87 2.04 -16.01
N TYR A 341 1.87 1.44 -15.36
CA TYR A 341 2.74 0.45 -16.01
C TYR A 341 1.94 -0.75 -16.53
N SER A 342 0.80 -1.06 -15.88
CA SER A 342 -0.13 -2.09 -16.35
C SER A 342 -0.62 -1.84 -17.78
N ALA A 343 -0.73 -0.58 -18.22
CA ALA A 343 -1.25 -0.23 -19.55
C ALA A 343 -0.45 -0.89 -20.68
N PHE A 344 0.88 -1.01 -20.50
CA PHE A 344 1.73 -1.72 -21.45
C PHE A 344 1.34 -3.21 -21.54
N GLY A 345 1.21 -3.89 -20.40
CA GLY A 345 0.80 -5.29 -20.37
C GLY A 345 -0.62 -5.51 -20.93
N LEU A 346 -1.55 -4.59 -20.65
CA LEU A 346 -2.91 -4.63 -21.21
C LEU A 346 -2.88 -4.51 -22.72
N ALA A 347 -2.07 -3.61 -23.29
CA ALA A 347 -1.93 -3.47 -24.73
C ALA A 347 -1.39 -4.75 -25.38
N VAL A 348 -0.35 -5.36 -24.80
CA VAL A 348 0.21 -6.64 -25.28
C VAL A 348 -0.86 -7.73 -25.26
N LEU A 349 -1.58 -7.89 -24.16
CA LEU A 349 -2.64 -8.91 -24.03
C LEU A 349 -3.81 -8.63 -24.98
N PHE A 350 -4.21 -7.37 -25.13
CA PHE A 350 -5.27 -6.97 -26.03
C PHE A 350 -4.94 -7.35 -27.49
N PHE A 351 -3.80 -6.89 -28.01
CA PHE A 351 -3.43 -7.18 -29.39
C PHE A 351 -3.17 -8.68 -29.61
N ALA A 352 -2.53 -9.37 -28.67
CA ALA A 352 -2.39 -10.82 -28.72
C ALA A 352 -3.75 -11.53 -28.78
N SER A 353 -4.73 -11.08 -27.99
CA SER A 353 -6.10 -11.59 -28.03
C SER A 353 -6.74 -11.38 -29.42
N ARG A 354 -6.59 -10.19 -30.02
CA ARG A 354 -7.17 -9.90 -31.34
C ARG A 354 -6.58 -10.76 -32.43
N VAL A 355 -5.27 -10.94 -32.44
CA VAL A 355 -4.58 -11.79 -33.41
C VAL A 355 -5.03 -13.25 -33.26
N GLN A 356 -4.99 -13.79 -32.04
CA GLN A 356 -5.41 -15.18 -31.77
C GLN A 356 -6.88 -15.42 -32.15
N GLU A 357 -7.75 -14.46 -31.83
CA GLU A 357 -9.18 -14.55 -32.13
C GLU A 357 -9.46 -14.49 -33.65
N TYR A 358 -8.74 -13.65 -34.39
CA TYR A 358 -8.85 -13.59 -35.84
C TYR A 358 -8.44 -14.91 -36.50
N ILE A 359 -7.33 -15.52 -36.03
CA ILE A 359 -6.86 -16.81 -36.52
C ILE A 359 -7.91 -17.90 -36.23
N GLU A 360 -8.49 -17.93 -35.03
CA GLU A 360 -9.50 -18.92 -34.67
C GLU A 360 -10.81 -18.72 -35.43
N TYR A 361 -11.26 -17.46 -35.58
CA TYR A 361 -12.46 -17.14 -36.37
C TYR A 361 -12.30 -17.57 -37.82
N ARG A 362 -11.15 -17.26 -38.43
CA ARG A 362 -10.81 -17.69 -39.80
C ARG A 362 -10.83 -19.21 -39.92
N ARG A 363 -10.18 -19.92 -39.01
CA ARG A 363 -10.15 -21.40 -38.99
C ARG A 363 -11.56 -22.00 -38.95
N ARG A 364 -12.41 -21.46 -38.08
CA ARG A 364 -13.81 -21.93 -37.96
C ARG A 364 -14.66 -21.61 -39.18
N LEU A 365 -14.43 -20.45 -39.81
CA LEU A 365 -15.11 -20.07 -41.05
C LEU A 365 -14.71 -20.99 -42.18
N ASP A 366 -13.42 -21.26 -42.35
CA ASP A 366 -12.90 -22.16 -43.38
C ASP A 366 -13.45 -23.61 -43.20
N ALA A 367 -13.57 -24.07 -41.96
CA ALA A 367 -14.20 -25.35 -41.61
C ALA A 367 -15.71 -25.37 -41.92
N ALA A 368 -16.42 -24.25 -41.69
CA ALA A 368 -17.85 -24.15 -42.01
C ALA A 368 -18.13 -24.15 -43.53
N ILE A 369 -17.24 -23.53 -44.30
CA ILE A 369 -17.27 -23.54 -45.77
C ILE A 369 -17.03 -24.97 -46.27
N ALA A 370 -16.00 -25.65 -45.77
CA ALA A 370 -15.71 -27.05 -46.12
C ALA A 370 -16.89 -28.00 -45.82
N GLN A 371 -17.67 -27.72 -44.75
CA GLN A 371 -18.90 -28.45 -44.41
C GLN A 371 -20.14 -27.95 -45.15
N LYS A 372 -20.01 -27.08 -46.15
CA LYS A 372 -21.13 -26.49 -46.91
C LYS A 372 -22.18 -25.76 -46.05
N LYS A 373 -21.80 -25.29 -44.86
CA LYS A 373 -22.65 -24.49 -43.96
C LYS A 373 -22.58 -22.99 -44.29
N GLU A 374 -21.56 -22.58 -45.04
CA GLU A 374 -21.34 -21.21 -45.52
C GLU A 374 -20.87 -21.26 -46.99
N SER A 375 -21.18 -20.21 -47.75
CA SER A 375 -20.72 -20.09 -49.14
C SER A 375 -19.28 -19.65 -49.22
N PRO A 376 -18.47 -20.22 -50.10
CA PRO A 376 -17.09 -19.72 -50.39
C PRO A 376 -17.08 -18.24 -50.75
N ASP A 377 -18.07 -17.73 -51.49
CA ASP A 377 -18.16 -16.33 -51.93
C ASP A 377 -18.41 -15.36 -50.79
N SER A 378 -18.97 -15.82 -49.68
CA SER A 378 -19.23 -15.03 -48.48
C SER A 378 -17.97 -14.80 -47.61
N ARG A 379 -16.89 -15.58 -47.83
CA ARG A 379 -15.68 -15.59 -46.99
C ARG A 379 -15.06 -14.21 -46.81
N GLY A 380 -14.82 -13.50 -47.92
CA GLY A 380 -14.22 -12.16 -47.87
C GLY A 380 -15.08 -11.14 -47.13
N LYS A 381 -16.39 -11.18 -47.34
CA LYS A 381 -17.36 -10.30 -46.68
C LYS A 381 -17.40 -10.55 -45.18
N LEU A 382 -17.45 -11.83 -44.74
CA LEU A 382 -17.51 -12.21 -43.31
C LEU A 382 -16.20 -11.83 -42.58
N LEU A 383 -15.03 -12.03 -43.20
CA LEU A 383 -13.74 -11.63 -42.62
C LEU A 383 -13.65 -10.10 -42.47
N ARG A 384 -14.07 -9.32 -43.47
CA ARG A 384 -14.10 -7.85 -43.41
C ARG A 384 -15.06 -7.38 -42.30
N ALA A 385 -16.25 -7.96 -42.20
CA ALA A 385 -17.20 -7.63 -41.15
C ALA A 385 -16.67 -7.96 -39.75
N TYR A 386 -15.95 -9.08 -39.59
CA TYR A 386 -15.26 -9.43 -38.35
C TYR A 386 -14.20 -8.39 -37.99
N VAL A 387 -13.31 -8.03 -38.92
CA VAL A 387 -12.25 -7.04 -38.68
C VAL A 387 -12.84 -5.70 -38.28
N LEU A 388 -13.84 -5.21 -39.02
CA LEU A 388 -14.49 -3.94 -38.68
C LEU A 388 -15.11 -3.95 -37.30
N LYS A 389 -15.87 -5.01 -36.96
CA LYS A 389 -16.63 -5.08 -35.72
C LYS A 389 -15.77 -5.42 -34.50
N TYR A 390 -14.94 -6.47 -34.60
CA TYR A 390 -14.23 -7.02 -33.44
C TYR A 390 -12.78 -6.53 -33.32
N PHE A 391 -12.25 -5.85 -34.33
CA PHE A 391 -10.94 -5.21 -34.23
C PHE A 391 -11.08 -3.69 -34.22
N VAL A 392 -11.54 -3.05 -35.31
CA VAL A 392 -11.54 -1.59 -35.46
C VAL A 392 -12.44 -0.92 -34.42
N LEU A 393 -13.72 -1.33 -34.32
CA LEU A 393 -14.64 -0.75 -33.33
C LEU A 393 -14.16 -1.03 -31.90
N THR A 394 -13.59 -2.20 -31.60
CA THR A 394 -13.05 -2.46 -30.27
C THR A 394 -11.87 -1.54 -29.96
N CYS A 395 -10.98 -1.26 -30.93
CA CYS A 395 -9.90 -0.29 -30.74
C CYS A 395 -10.43 1.13 -30.44
N LEU A 396 -11.50 1.57 -31.12
CA LEU A 396 -12.14 2.86 -30.82
C LEU A 396 -12.69 2.90 -29.38
N PHE A 397 -13.36 1.82 -28.94
CA PHE A 397 -13.80 1.72 -27.54
C PHE A 397 -12.62 1.65 -26.56
N CYS A 398 -11.48 1.08 -26.95
CA CYS A 398 -10.28 1.09 -26.11
C CYS A 398 -9.71 2.50 -25.89
N VAL A 399 -9.85 3.42 -26.85
CA VAL A 399 -9.51 4.84 -26.65
C VAL A 399 -10.38 5.43 -25.52
N LEU A 400 -11.70 5.17 -25.57
CA LEU A 400 -12.61 5.59 -24.51
C LEU A 400 -12.25 4.96 -23.15
N PHE A 401 -12.03 3.64 -23.12
CA PHE A 401 -11.87 2.89 -21.86
C PHE A 401 -10.51 3.04 -21.22
N PHE A 402 -9.43 3.15 -22.00
CA PHE A 402 -8.05 3.17 -21.49
C PHE A 402 -7.35 4.53 -21.57
N ILE A 403 -7.98 5.53 -22.19
CA ILE A 403 -7.47 6.90 -22.25
C ILE A 403 -8.46 7.87 -21.62
N ILE A 404 -9.67 8.01 -22.19
CA ILE A 404 -10.62 9.05 -21.77
C ILE A 404 -11.13 8.79 -20.34
N ILE A 405 -11.62 7.59 -20.03
CA ILE A 405 -12.15 7.26 -18.70
C ILE A 405 -11.04 7.36 -17.63
N PRO A 406 -9.83 6.75 -17.79
CA PRO A 406 -8.74 6.94 -16.84
C PRO A 406 -8.33 8.40 -16.65
N ALA A 407 -8.23 9.18 -17.72
CA ALA A 407 -7.92 10.61 -17.63
C ALA A 407 -9.00 11.39 -16.87
N THR A 408 -10.28 11.06 -17.10
CA THR A 408 -11.40 11.65 -16.36
C THR A 408 -11.34 11.31 -14.88
N ILE A 409 -11.14 10.02 -14.52
CA ILE A 409 -10.99 9.58 -13.13
C ILE A 409 -9.81 10.28 -12.46
N TYR A 410 -8.68 10.35 -13.16
CA TYR A 410 -7.49 11.04 -12.68
C TYR A 410 -7.77 12.52 -12.40
N THR A 411 -8.38 13.23 -13.34
CA THR A 411 -8.75 14.64 -13.19
C THR A 411 -9.72 14.86 -12.03
N LEU A 412 -10.78 14.04 -11.95
CA LEU A 412 -11.77 14.14 -10.88
C LEU A 412 -11.18 13.83 -9.49
N SER A 413 -10.12 13.05 -9.40
CA SER A 413 -9.44 12.78 -8.13
C SER A 413 -8.83 14.04 -7.49
N TYR A 414 -8.63 15.11 -8.25
CA TYR A 414 -8.10 16.39 -7.77
C TYR A 414 -9.18 17.31 -7.19
N LEU A 415 -10.47 17.00 -7.32
CA LEU A 415 -11.56 17.84 -6.75
C LEU A 415 -11.39 18.17 -5.26
N PRO A 416 -10.96 17.23 -4.37
CA PRO A 416 -10.78 17.55 -2.95
C PRO A 416 -9.70 18.59 -2.67
N ILE A 417 -8.85 18.89 -3.65
CA ILE A 417 -7.70 19.77 -3.51
C ILE A 417 -7.77 21.04 -4.38
N GLN A 418 -8.85 21.22 -5.12
CA GLN A 418 -8.99 22.32 -6.10
C GLN A 418 -9.12 23.72 -5.48
N ASP A 419 -9.68 23.86 -4.29
CA ASP A 419 -10.04 25.18 -3.68
C ASP A 419 -8.86 25.89 -3.01
N ARG A 420 -7.69 25.84 -3.63
CA ARG A 420 -6.49 26.44 -3.05
C ARG A 420 -6.12 27.73 -3.75
N ASN A 421 -6.46 28.80 -3.20
CA ASN A 421 -6.01 30.21 -3.30
C ASN A 421 -5.09 30.69 -4.46
N ASP A 422 -4.74 29.84 -5.43
CA ASP A 422 -3.88 30.20 -6.57
C ASP A 422 -4.63 30.43 -7.88
N GLY A 423 -5.97 30.39 -7.85
CA GLY A 423 -6.84 30.76 -8.98
C GLY A 423 -6.85 29.78 -10.16
N ARG A 424 -6.18 28.61 -10.04
CA ARG A 424 -6.15 27.62 -11.12
C ARG A 424 -7.46 26.88 -11.26
N ASN A 425 -7.86 26.61 -12.50
CA ASN A 425 -8.93 25.66 -12.75
C ASN A 425 -8.43 24.21 -12.56
N LEU A 426 -9.38 23.25 -12.51
CA LEU A 426 -9.07 21.84 -12.23
C LEU A 426 -8.05 21.23 -13.21
N VAL A 427 -8.12 21.58 -14.50
CA VAL A 427 -7.21 21.04 -15.52
C VAL A 427 -5.81 21.62 -15.38
N GLU A 428 -5.70 22.91 -15.09
CA GLU A 428 -4.44 23.59 -14.84
C GLU A 428 -3.74 23.03 -13.60
N GLU A 429 -4.52 22.75 -12.53
CA GLU A 429 -3.99 22.11 -11.32
C GLU A 429 -3.45 20.72 -11.61
N VAL A 430 -4.19 19.90 -12.37
CA VAL A 430 -3.73 18.55 -12.78
C VAL A 430 -2.43 18.62 -13.58
N ILE A 431 -2.33 19.54 -14.55
CA ILE A 431 -1.13 19.68 -15.38
C ILE A 431 0.07 20.13 -14.54
N ALA A 432 -0.12 21.11 -13.66
CA ALA A 432 0.92 21.62 -12.75
C ALA A 432 1.41 20.50 -11.80
N SER A 433 0.48 19.73 -11.23
CA SER A 433 0.80 18.60 -10.35
C SER A 433 1.55 17.48 -11.08
N ILE A 434 1.16 17.13 -12.31
CA ILE A 434 1.87 16.13 -13.12
C ILE A 434 3.32 16.58 -13.38
N LYS A 435 3.52 17.85 -13.74
CA LYS A 435 4.86 18.41 -13.96
C LYS A 435 5.70 18.37 -12.68
N HIS A 436 5.12 18.81 -11.56
CA HIS A 436 5.79 18.77 -10.25
C HIS A 436 6.19 17.35 -9.84
N MET A 437 5.27 16.39 -9.94
CA MET A 437 5.55 14.98 -9.63
C MET A 437 6.67 14.40 -10.50
N TYR A 438 6.66 14.70 -11.79
CA TYR A 438 7.70 14.23 -12.72
C TYR A 438 9.09 14.77 -12.33
N GLU A 439 9.20 16.09 -12.11
CA GLU A 439 10.46 16.73 -11.71
C GLU A 439 10.95 16.21 -10.35
N TYR A 440 10.04 16.06 -9.38
CA TYR A 440 10.36 15.48 -8.09
C TYR A 440 10.97 14.07 -8.22
N HIS A 441 10.26 13.15 -8.89
CA HIS A 441 10.73 11.77 -9.00
C HIS A 441 12.02 11.62 -9.79
N LYS A 442 12.29 12.52 -10.73
CA LYS A 442 13.56 12.57 -11.47
C LYS A 442 14.70 13.10 -10.59
N GLY A 443 14.39 14.02 -9.69
CA GLY A 443 15.38 14.73 -8.85
C GLY A 443 15.77 13.99 -7.57
N VAL A 444 15.05 12.94 -7.15
CA VAL A 444 15.36 12.21 -5.90
C VAL A 444 16.65 11.41 -6.04
N THR A 445 17.70 11.89 -5.39
CA THR A 445 19.04 11.27 -5.39
C THR A 445 19.57 10.98 -3.99
N GLU A 446 18.85 11.38 -2.95
CA GLU A 446 19.24 11.21 -1.56
C GLU A 446 19.54 9.74 -1.22
N PRO A 447 20.68 9.43 -0.58
CA PRO A 447 20.98 8.07 -0.16
C PRO A 447 20.06 7.64 0.98
N HIS A 448 19.60 6.40 0.95
CA HIS A 448 18.81 5.82 2.02
C HIS A 448 19.38 4.46 2.44
N PRO A 449 19.57 4.18 3.74
CA PRO A 449 20.21 2.95 4.20
C PRO A 449 19.49 1.67 3.76
N TYR A 450 18.18 1.72 3.52
CA TYR A 450 17.36 0.58 3.07
C TYR A 450 16.99 0.65 1.59
N SER A 451 17.62 1.52 0.79
CA SER A 451 17.40 1.50 -0.66
C SER A 451 17.87 0.18 -1.27
N SER A 452 17.13 -0.31 -2.25
CA SER A 452 17.43 -1.56 -2.93
C SER A 452 17.11 -1.46 -4.43
N HIS A 453 17.92 -2.14 -5.24
CA HIS A 453 17.75 -2.18 -6.67
C HIS A 453 16.67 -3.20 -7.09
N TRP A 454 16.06 -2.98 -8.25
CA TRP A 454 15.02 -3.87 -8.79
C TRP A 454 15.43 -5.35 -8.84
N TYR A 455 16.69 -5.67 -9.14
CA TYR A 455 17.20 -7.06 -9.20
C TYR A 455 17.36 -7.72 -7.83
N GLU A 456 17.40 -6.96 -6.74
CA GLU A 456 17.47 -7.46 -5.37
C GLU A 456 16.10 -7.89 -4.83
N TRP A 457 14.98 -7.34 -5.39
CA TRP A 457 13.65 -7.55 -4.85
C TRP A 457 13.16 -9.00 -4.92
N PRO A 458 13.25 -9.73 -6.06
CA PRO A 458 12.75 -11.09 -6.13
C PRO A 458 13.41 -12.05 -5.13
N LEU A 459 14.65 -11.77 -4.75
CA LEU A 459 15.43 -12.57 -3.80
C LEU A 459 15.41 -11.99 -2.37
N MET A 460 14.77 -10.85 -2.17
CA MET A 460 14.67 -10.15 -0.88
C MET A 460 16.03 -9.88 -0.24
N LEU A 461 17.02 -9.47 -1.04
CA LEU A 461 18.38 -9.27 -0.54
C LEU A 461 18.48 -8.13 0.47
N ARG A 462 17.56 -7.14 0.38
CA ARG A 462 17.48 -6.00 1.28
C ARG A 462 16.02 -5.64 1.59
N PRO A 463 15.45 -6.15 2.71
CA PRO A 463 14.15 -5.73 3.23
C PRO A 463 14.12 -4.25 3.60
N MET A 464 12.92 -3.69 3.72
CA MET A 464 12.71 -2.37 4.27
C MET A 464 12.37 -2.46 5.75
N TYR A 465 13.08 -1.72 6.59
CA TYR A 465 12.83 -1.63 8.01
C TYR A 465 11.95 -0.42 8.31
N TYR A 466 10.74 -0.65 8.80
CA TYR A 466 9.76 0.40 8.99
C TYR A 466 9.76 0.97 10.40
N TYR A 467 9.99 0.12 11.40
CA TYR A 467 9.83 0.52 12.79
C TYR A 467 10.78 -0.23 13.72
N SER A 468 11.36 0.53 14.66
CA SER A 468 12.07 0.05 15.85
C SER A 468 11.42 0.63 17.09
N GLY A 469 11.04 -0.22 18.03
CA GLY A 469 10.45 0.18 19.29
C GLY A 469 11.47 0.88 20.19
N PRO A 470 11.23 2.13 20.61
CA PRO A 470 12.06 2.80 21.61
C PRO A 470 11.74 2.32 23.02
N LEU A 471 12.64 2.60 23.95
CA LEU A 471 12.49 2.35 25.41
C LEU A 471 12.06 0.90 25.73
N MET A 472 12.63 -0.08 24.98
CA MET A 472 12.34 -1.49 25.21
C MET A 472 13.03 -1.99 26.50
N PRO A 473 12.38 -2.89 27.27
CA PRO A 473 13.02 -3.59 28.36
C PRO A 473 14.31 -4.30 27.89
N GLU A 474 15.26 -4.49 28.81
CA GLU A 474 16.50 -5.18 28.52
C GLU A 474 16.25 -6.56 27.88
N GLY A 475 16.98 -6.89 26.84
CA GLY A 475 16.85 -8.14 26.11
C GLY A 475 15.60 -8.26 25.23
N MET A 476 14.71 -7.27 25.20
CA MET A 476 13.49 -7.26 24.37
C MET A 476 13.65 -6.31 23.18
N GLY A 477 12.84 -6.52 22.15
CA GLY A 477 12.74 -5.66 20.96
C GLY A 477 11.34 -5.67 20.38
N SER A 478 11.04 -4.65 19.59
CA SER A 478 9.83 -4.54 18.80
C SER A 478 10.22 -3.99 17.43
N SER A 479 9.79 -4.63 16.36
CA SER A 479 10.17 -4.21 15.01
C SER A 479 9.08 -4.49 14.00
N ILE A 480 9.01 -3.67 12.94
CA ILE A 480 8.19 -3.95 11.75
C ILE A 480 9.10 -3.87 10.54
N ALA A 481 9.23 -5.02 9.84
CA ALA A 481 10.01 -5.14 8.63
C ALA A 481 9.14 -5.53 7.45
N CYS A 482 9.36 -4.90 6.30
CA CYS A 482 8.68 -5.19 5.05
C CYS A 482 9.55 -6.07 4.17
N LEU A 483 9.13 -7.32 4.03
CA LEU A 483 9.70 -8.35 3.16
C LEU A 483 8.60 -9.29 2.71
N GLY A 484 8.85 -10.13 1.74
CA GLY A 484 7.91 -11.20 1.34
C GLY A 484 8.07 -12.45 2.18
N ASN A 485 7.07 -13.34 2.13
CA ASN A 485 7.26 -14.69 2.66
C ASN A 485 8.30 -15.42 1.80
N PRO A 486 9.43 -15.89 2.37
CA PRO A 486 10.51 -16.51 1.60
C PRO A 486 10.05 -17.65 0.69
N LEU A 487 9.12 -18.48 1.17
CA LEU A 487 8.58 -19.58 0.36
C LEU A 487 7.70 -19.08 -0.79
N VAL A 488 6.96 -18.00 -0.62
CA VAL A 488 6.17 -17.41 -1.71
C VAL A 488 7.06 -16.73 -2.73
N TRP A 489 8.04 -15.93 -2.28
CA TRP A 489 8.83 -15.11 -3.20
C TRP A 489 9.89 -15.93 -3.95
N TRP A 490 10.63 -16.79 -3.27
CA TRP A 490 11.67 -17.59 -3.95
C TRP A 490 11.06 -18.66 -4.86
N THR A 491 10.01 -19.35 -4.41
CA THR A 491 9.28 -20.26 -5.30
C THR A 491 8.56 -19.52 -6.42
N GLY A 492 8.08 -18.29 -6.16
CA GLY A 492 7.48 -17.39 -7.15
C GLY A 492 8.47 -16.97 -8.24
N PHE A 493 9.68 -16.61 -7.87
CA PHE A 493 10.74 -16.29 -8.83
C PHE A 493 11.14 -17.53 -9.67
N ALA A 494 11.29 -18.69 -9.02
CA ALA A 494 11.52 -19.95 -9.74
C ALA A 494 10.35 -20.30 -10.68
N ALA A 495 9.10 -20.06 -10.24
CA ALA A 495 7.92 -20.26 -11.07
C ALA A 495 7.86 -19.28 -12.24
N PHE A 496 8.28 -18.03 -12.07
CA PHE A 496 8.39 -17.05 -13.15
C PHE A 496 9.33 -17.54 -14.27
N LEU A 497 10.53 -17.98 -13.91
CA LEU A 497 11.49 -18.53 -14.87
C LEU A 497 10.95 -19.80 -15.57
N SER A 498 10.31 -20.68 -14.78
CA SER A 498 9.67 -21.88 -15.29
C SER A 498 8.53 -21.58 -16.26
N MET A 499 7.70 -20.57 -15.96
CA MET A 499 6.58 -20.15 -16.83
C MET A 499 7.04 -19.67 -18.19
N ILE A 500 8.12 -18.88 -18.25
CA ILE A 500 8.71 -18.46 -19.53
C ILE A 500 9.02 -19.70 -20.36
N TRP A 501 9.77 -20.66 -19.81
CA TRP A 501 10.15 -21.88 -20.52
C TRP A 501 8.94 -22.74 -20.93
N LEU A 502 7.98 -22.94 -20.03
CA LEU A 502 6.79 -23.76 -20.27
C LEU A 502 5.86 -23.19 -21.34
N LEU A 503 5.69 -21.87 -21.36
CA LEU A 503 4.85 -21.17 -22.35
C LEU A 503 5.53 -21.13 -23.74
N VAL A 504 6.80 -20.75 -23.79
CA VAL A 504 7.57 -20.65 -25.06
C VAL A 504 7.71 -22.02 -25.72
N THR A 505 7.97 -23.08 -24.95
CA THR A 505 8.08 -24.44 -25.50
C THR A 505 6.73 -25.13 -25.76
N GLY A 506 5.62 -24.47 -25.40
CA GLY A 506 4.26 -25.01 -25.57
C GLY A 506 3.94 -26.22 -24.70
N ARG A 507 4.71 -26.48 -23.64
CA ARG A 507 4.52 -27.64 -22.75
C ARG A 507 3.22 -27.55 -21.95
N ILE A 508 2.84 -26.36 -21.48
CA ILE A 508 1.52 -26.15 -20.84
C ILE A 508 0.40 -26.54 -21.78
N LYS A 509 0.47 -26.11 -23.03
CA LYS A 509 -0.55 -26.44 -24.06
C LYS A 509 -0.72 -27.94 -24.25
N ARG A 510 0.38 -28.71 -24.23
CA ARG A 510 0.35 -30.17 -24.42
C ARG A 510 -0.25 -30.92 -23.22
N ILE A 511 -0.02 -30.44 -22.02
CA ILE A 511 -0.39 -31.14 -20.77
C ILE A 511 -1.73 -30.67 -20.22
N LEU A 512 -1.93 -29.34 -20.14
CA LEU A 512 -3.12 -28.72 -19.54
C LEU A 512 -4.13 -28.20 -20.55
N GLY A 513 -3.75 -28.17 -21.84
CA GLY A 513 -4.61 -27.74 -22.94
C GLY A 513 -4.40 -26.30 -23.39
N PRO A 514 -5.00 -25.94 -24.55
CA PRO A 514 -4.76 -24.67 -25.22
C PRO A 514 -5.32 -23.46 -24.44
N GLU A 515 -6.43 -23.63 -23.73
CA GLU A 515 -7.05 -22.55 -22.97
C GLU A 515 -6.25 -22.17 -21.72
N GLU A 516 -5.70 -23.14 -21.00
CA GLU A 516 -4.83 -22.87 -19.85
C GLU A 516 -3.50 -22.25 -20.29
N SER A 517 -2.94 -22.75 -21.39
CA SER A 517 -1.74 -22.13 -21.98
C SER A 517 -1.99 -20.67 -22.36
N ARG A 518 -3.15 -20.37 -22.95
CA ARG A 518 -3.53 -19.00 -23.31
C ARG A 518 -3.64 -18.13 -22.07
N ARG A 519 -4.40 -18.55 -21.05
CA ARG A 519 -4.56 -17.78 -19.79
C ARG A 519 -3.25 -17.62 -19.01
N GLY A 520 -2.32 -18.59 -19.12
CA GLY A 520 -1.01 -18.55 -18.49
C GLY A 520 -0.12 -17.35 -18.92
N TRP A 521 -0.39 -16.72 -20.06
CA TRP A 521 0.30 -15.50 -20.46
C TRP A 521 -0.08 -14.29 -19.63
N VAL A 522 -1.29 -14.25 -19.05
CA VAL A 522 -1.78 -13.09 -18.29
C VAL A 522 -0.91 -12.78 -17.06
N PRO A 523 -0.63 -13.72 -16.14
CA PRO A 523 0.24 -13.44 -15.00
C PRO A 523 1.68 -13.13 -15.42
N LEU A 524 2.21 -13.75 -16.47
CA LEU A 524 3.55 -13.46 -16.97
C LEU A 524 3.65 -12.03 -17.51
N VAL A 525 2.72 -11.63 -18.37
CA VAL A 525 2.68 -10.27 -18.92
C VAL A 525 2.38 -9.24 -17.84
N GLY A 526 1.46 -9.54 -16.89
CA GLY A 526 1.17 -8.68 -15.76
C GLY A 526 2.40 -8.43 -14.89
N TYR A 527 3.11 -9.47 -14.54
CA TYR A 527 4.38 -9.37 -13.81
C TYR A 527 5.41 -8.51 -14.55
N LEU A 528 5.67 -8.84 -15.81
CA LEU A 528 6.68 -8.14 -16.60
C LEU A 528 6.34 -6.66 -16.81
N SER A 529 5.07 -6.32 -17.04
CA SER A 529 4.66 -4.93 -17.22
C SER A 529 4.87 -4.06 -15.99
N LEU A 530 4.76 -4.62 -14.79
CA LEU A 530 4.98 -3.91 -13.53
C LEU A 530 6.45 -3.90 -13.10
N TYR A 531 7.20 -4.92 -13.47
CA TYR A 531 8.58 -5.10 -13.03
C TYR A 531 9.62 -4.48 -13.98
N LEU A 532 9.48 -4.67 -15.30
CA LEU A 532 10.47 -4.19 -16.28
C LEU A 532 10.65 -2.67 -16.31
N PRO A 533 9.62 -1.82 -16.08
CA PRO A 533 9.85 -0.38 -16.05
C PRO A 533 10.89 0.06 -15.02
N TRP A 534 11.07 -0.68 -13.93
CA TRP A 534 12.08 -0.39 -12.92
C TRP A 534 13.52 -0.58 -13.40
N VAL A 535 13.73 -1.36 -14.47
CA VAL A 535 15.05 -1.54 -15.12
C VAL A 535 15.53 -0.24 -15.77
N VAL A 536 14.60 0.55 -16.32
CA VAL A 536 14.87 1.78 -17.08
C VAL A 536 14.43 3.04 -16.36
N ALA A 537 13.79 2.91 -15.19
CA ALA A 537 13.31 4.04 -14.43
C ALA A 537 14.45 5.00 -14.04
N PRO A 538 14.31 6.31 -14.26
CA PRO A 538 15.33 7.29 -13.91
C PRO A 538 15.50 7.46 -12.38
N ARG A 539 14.54 6.99 -11.58
CA ARG A 539 14.55 7.09 -10.13
C ARG A 539 15.63 6.21 -9.51
N LYS A 540 16.59 6.84 -8.82
CA LYS A 540 17.70 6.14 -8.14
C LYS A 540 17.28 5.54 -6.81
N LEU A 541 16.43 6.24 -6.07
CA LEU A 541 15.96 5.80 -4.76
C LEU A 541 14.76 4.88 -4.91
N THR A 542 14.98 3.57 -4.77
CA THR A 542 13.96 2.54 -4.88
C THR A 542 14.01 1.57 -3.70
N PHE A 543 12.89 0.89 -3.41
CA PHE A 543 12.72 0.01 -2.26
C PHE A 543 11.95 -1.24 -2.61
N ILE A 544 12.10 -2.29 -1.82
CA ILE A 544 11.45 -3.59 -2.04
C ILE A 544 9.91 -3.51 -2.12
N TYR A 545 9.26 -2.57 -1.42
CA TYR A 545 7.80 -2.44 -1.46
C TYR A 545 7.25 -1.99 -2.84
N HIS A 546 8.09 -1.43 -3.73
CA HIS A 546 7.68 -1.19 -5.12
C HIS A 546 7.34 -2.49 -5.88
N TYR A 547 7.82 -3.62 -5.38
CA TYR A 547 7.54 -4.94 -5.94
C TYR A 547 6.18 -5.52 -5.50
N PHE A 548 5.50 -4.89 -4.55
CA PHE A 548 4.25 -5.40 -3.97
C PHE A 548 3.19 -5.75 -5.01
N SER A 549 2.95 -4.88 -6.00
CA SER A 549 1.98 -5.13 -7.06
C SER A 549 2.32 -6.33 -7.97
N CYS A 550 3.56 -6.84 -7.92
CA CYS A 550 3.98 -8.03 -8.67
C CYS A 550 3.62 -9.34 -7.95
N VAL A 551 3.43 -9.33 -6.63
CA VAL A 551 3.24 -10.53 -5.80
C VAL A 551 2.04 -11.37 -6.22
N PRO A 552 0.84 -10.82 -6.52
CA PRO A 552 -0.29 -11.61 -6.98
C PRO A 552 0.02 -12.44 -8.24
N PHE A 553 0.81 -11.89 -9.15
CA PHE A 553 1.19 -12.59 -10.39
C PHE A 553 2.20 -13.70 -10.15
N LEU A 554 3.14 -13.52 -9.22
CA LEU A 554 4.03 -14.60 -8.77
C LEU A 554 3.23 -15.77 -8.23
N ILE A 555 2.24 -15.53 -7.39
CA ILE A 555 1.38 -16.55 -6.79
C ILE A 555 0.59 -17.30 -7.88
N LEU A 556 0.04 -16.61 -8.88
CA LEU A 556 -0.63 -17.25 -10.00
C LEU A 556 0.34 -18.14 -10.82
N MET A 557 1.60 -17.70 -10.98
CA MET A 557 2.62 -18.50 -11.67
C MET A 557 3.04 -19.72 -10.84
N ILE A 558 3.17 -19.61 -9.50
CA ILE A 558 3.38 -20.77 -8.61
C ILE A 558 2.28 -21.80 -8.84
N ALA A 559 1.02 -21.39 -8.77
CA ALA A 559 -0.11 -22.29 -8.95
C ALA A 559 -0.12 -22.95 -10.34
N ALA A 560 0.20 -22.19 -11.41
CA ALA A 560 0.26 -22.72 -12.78
C ALA A 560 1.37 -23.76 -12.95
N VAL A 561 2.56 -23.52 -12.39
CA VAL A 561 3.69 -24.44 -12.45
C VAL A 561 3.40 -25.69 -11.63
N MET A 562 2.88 -25.58 -10.41
CA MET A 562 2.52 -26.72 -9.57
C MET A 562 1.44 -27.58 -10.24
N ARG A 563 0.42 -26.95 -10.85
CA ARG A 563 -0.62 -27.66 -11.60
C ARG A 563 -0.05 -28.39 -12.82
N TYR A 564 0.91 -27.79 -13.53
CA TYR A 564 1.63 -28.45 -14.60
C TYR A 564 2.40 -29.68 -14.08
N MET A 565 3.13 -29.55 -12.97
CA MET A 565 3.89 -30.65 -12.35
C MET A 565 2.98 -31.79 -11.87
N GLU A 566 1.78 -31.45 -11.35
CA GLU A 566 0.76 -32.48 -11.05
C GLU A 566 0.28 -33.18 -12.35
N GLY A 567 0.07 -32.43 -13.43
CA GLY A 567 -0.38 -32.97 -14.72
C GLY A 567 0.61 -33.98 -15.33
N ILE A 568 1.92 -33.77 -15.13
CA ILE A 568 2.96 -34.73 -15.54
C ILE A 568 3.30 -35.77 -14.46
N LYS A 569 2.54 -35.78 -13.35
CA LYS A 569 2.73 -36.69 -12.20
C LYS A 569 4.11 -36.61 -11.52
N LEU A 570 4.80 -35.45 -11.66
CA LEU A 570 6.07 -35.19 -11.00
C LEU A 570 5.88 -34.97 -9.49
N ILE A 571 4.78 -34.30 -9.13
CA ILE A 571 4.35 -34.10 -7.75
C ILE A 571 2.88 -34.50 -7.59
N GLY A 572 2.47 -34.79 -6.36
CA GLY A 572 1.07 -34.98 -6.03
C GLY A 572 0.49 -33.76 -5.31
N ARG A 573 -0.82 -33.74 -5.11
CA ARG A 573 -1.55 -32.69 -4.37
C ARG A 573 -0.99 -32.44 -2.97
N ARG A 574 -0.34 -33.42 -2.36
CA ARG A 574 0.34 -33.29 -1.05
C ARG A 574 1.40 -32.22 -1.05
N ALA A 575 2.12 -32.02 -2.16
CA ALA A 575 3.12 -30.95 -2.27
C ALA A 575 2.51 -29.55 -2.10
N SER A 576 1.30 -29.31 -2.66
CA SER A 576 0.57 -28.05 -2.48
C SER A 576 0.18 -27.82 -1.02
N TYR A 577 -0.28 -28.85 -0.31
CA TYR A 577 -0.60 -28.74 1.12
C TYR A 577 0.65 -28.51 1.99
N ILE A 578 1.78 -29.16 1.65
CA ILE A 578 3.06 -28.95 2.35
C ILE A 578 3.50 -27.49 2.17
N LEU A 579 3.46 -26.96 0.95
CA LEU A 579 3.82 -25.56 0.71
C LEU A 579 2.92 -24.61 1.50
N MET A 580 1.60 -24.83 1.49
CA MET A 580 0.64 -24.00 2.25
C MET A 580 0.93 -24.03 3.76
N LEU A 581 1.15 -25.24 4.32
CA LEU A 581 1.49 -25.39 5.74
C LEU A 581 2.81 -24.67 6.08
N SER A 582 3.83 -24.82 5.24
CA SER A 582 5.14 -24.20 5.46
C SER A 582 5.06 -22.66 5.37
N VAL A 583 4.25 -22.12 4.45
CA VAL A 583 3.98 -20.67 4.34
C VAL A 583 3.30 -20.14 5.61
N LEU A 584 2.31 -20.87 6.16
CA LEU A 584 1.66 -20.51 7.42
C LEU A 584 2.63 -20.58 8.60
N VAL A 585 3.42 -21.64 8.71
CA VAL A 585 4.41 -21.81 9.79
C VAL A 585 5.39 -20.64 9.77
N LEU A 586 5.93 -20.28 8.60
CA LEU A 586 6.79 -19.11 8.49
C LEU A 586 6.08 -17.81 8.87
N PHE A 587 4.82 -17.62 8.47
CA PHE A 587 4.05 -16.44 8.85
C PHE A 587 3.91 -16.33 10.37
N ILE A 588 3.60 -17.43 11.04
CA ILE A 588 3.50 -17.47 12.52
C ILE A 588 4.84 -17.15 13.17
N LEU A 589 5.93 -17.76 12.69
CA LEU A 589 7.28 -17.51 13.21
C LEU A 589 7.72 -16.05 13.02
N TYR A 590 7.43 -15.45 11.87
CA TYR A 590 7.78 -14.05 11.59
C TYR A 590 6.78 -13.04 12.13
N TYR A 591 5.63 -13.47 12.65
CA TYR A 591 4.55 -12.57 13.07
C TYR A 591 5.01 -11.43 13.99
N PRO A 592 5.91 -11.62 15.00
CA PRO A 592 6.44 -10.52 15.81
C PRO A 592 7.16 -9.45 14.98
N VAL A 593 7.97 -9.85 13.99
CA VAL A 593 8.70 -8.93 13.08
C VAL A 593 7.77 -8.23 12.09
N LEU A 594 6.59 -8.80 11.81
CA LEU A 594 5.62 -8.24 10.88
C LEU A 594 4.58 -7.32 11.56
N SER A 595 4.34 -7.55 12.86
CA SER A 595 3.24 -6.91 13.60
C SER A 595 3.69 -5.88 14.64
N GLY A 596 4.99 -5.77 14.90
CA GLY A 596 5.52 -4.90 15.95
C GLY A 596 5.31 -5.43 17.37
N LEU A 597 4.99 -6.72 17.54
CA LEU A 597 4.92 -7.33 18.86
C LEU A 597 6.28 -7.33 19.55
N VAL A 598 6.27 -7.06 20.85
CA VAL A 598 7.48 -7.16 21.68
C VAL A 598 7.89 -8.63 21.81
N ALA A 599 9.14 -8.91 21.48
CA ALA A 599 9.70 -10.26 21.53
C ALA A 599 11.17 -10.22 22.01
N PRO A 600 11.71 -11.33 22.52
CA PRO A 600 13.13 -11.39 22.88
C PRO A 600 14.05 -11.08 21.69
N ARG A 601 15.07 -10.24 21.88
CA ARG A 601 16.02 -9.86 20.81
C ARG A 601 16.72 -11.07 20.19
N TRP A 602 17.04 -12.09 20.99
CA TRP A 602 17.63 -13.32 20.45
C TRP A 602 16.71 -13.97 19.42
N TYR A 603 15.39 -14.01 19.68
CA TYR A 603 14.41 -14.58 18.76
C TYR A 603 14.33 -13.77 17.45
N LEU A 604 14.23 -12.44 17.56
CA LEU A 604 14.22 -11.55 16.38
C LEU A 604 15.50 -11.74 15.54
N ASN A 605 16.65 -11.92 16.17
CA ASN A 605 17.93 -12.14 15.48
C ASN A 605 17.98 -13.47 14.73
N VAL A 606 17.42 -14.55 15.28
CA VAL A 606 17.35 -15.87 14.62
C VAL A 606 16.57 -15.82 13.30
N LEU A 607 15.60 -14.91 13.19
CA LEU A 607 14.79 -14.74 11.98
C LEU A 607 15.52 -14.01 10.84
N ARG A 608 16.72 -13.47 11.08
CA ARG A 608 17.56 -12.83 10.06
C ARG A 608 18.29 -13.89 9.24
N ILE A 609 17.62 -14.40 8.19
CA ILE A 609 18.15 -15.50 7.36
C ILE A 609 19.28 -15.01 6.44
N LEU A 610 19.22 -13.77 5.95
CA LEU A 610 20.25 -13.19 5.08
C LEU A 610 21.02 -12.08 5.80
N PRO A 611 22.30 -11.83 5.45
CA PRO A 611 23.17 -10.89 6.16
C PRO A 611 22.68 -9.44 6.21
N ARG A 612 21.82 -9.03 5.24
CA ARG A 612 21.27 -7.66 5.15
C ARG A 612 19.83 -7.56 5.67
N TRP A 613 19.37 -8.56 6.38
CA TRP A 613 18.08 -8.52 7.06
C TRP A 613 18.30 -7.93 8.44
N ASP A 614 18.09 -6.62 8.57
CA ASP A 614 18.29 -5.84 9.80
C ASP A 614 16.95 -5.39 10.35
N TRP A 615 16.64 -5.74 11.60
CA TRP A 615 15.48 -5.27 12.36
C TRP A 615 15.69 -5.37 13.87
#